data_8bfaddf159920d114cca4db3ff94c457
#
_entry.id   8bfaddf159920d114cca4db3ff94c457
#
_cell.length_a   1.000
_cell.length_b   1.000
_cell.length_c   1.000
_cell.angle_alpha   90.00
_cell.angle_beta   90.00
_cell.angle_gamma   90.00
#
_symmetry.space_group_name_H-M   'P 1'
#
loop_
_entity.id
_entity.type
_entity.pdbx_description
1 polymer ?
#
loop_
_entity_poly.entity_id
_entity_poly.type
_entity_poly.pdbx_seq_one_letter_code
_entity_poly.pdbx_strand_id
1 'polypeptide(L)'
;MQCWVTGTAGDAERGVALDAIISLRGVTKRFGSHTVLEDITFDLPKGKISAIMGPSGTGKSVLLKNIIGLLRPDAGEIWVDGEETVRMGEKDLYRVRRKFGVLFQDGALFGSMNMYDNTAFPLREHTNKTEKEIREITLEKLGLVGMLDHLKKFPGEVSGGMRKRAGLARALVMDPEIVLFDEPDSGLDPVRVSYLDELTKKIQEEVGATFFIITHNIPSVMRTADFIGVLFRAGLVQFATKEDMVTSDDPIIRQFLAGRAKGPIGMDEMAVEETDIERELVEREDRRLAADGISPEEANAIMTV
;
A
#
# COMPACT_ATOMS: atom_id res chain seq x y z
N MET A 1 -24.33 -4.89 13.40
CA MET A 1 -23.59 -6.02 12.84
C MET A 1 -22.21 -5.98 13.50
N GLN A 2 -21.93 -6.91 14.43
CA GLN A 2 -20.78 -6.82 15.34
C GLN A 2 -19.49 -7.16 14.59
N CYS A 3 -18.53 -6.22 14.59
CA CYS A 3 -17.16 -6.46 14.12
C CYS A 3 -16.47 -7.51 15.00
N TRP A 4 -15.98 -8.57 14.37
CA TRP A 4 -15.09 -9.52 15.01
C TRP A 4 -13.65 -9.07 14.74
N VAL A 5 -13.14 -8.14 15.60
CA VAL A 5 -11.72 -8.13 15.86
C VAL A 5 -11.50 -9.36 16.74
N THR A 6 -10.69 -10.31 16.30
CA THR A 6 -10.22 -11.38 17.18
C THR A 6 -9.16 -10.79 18.11
N GLY A 7 -9.57 -9.83 18.94
CA GLY A 7 -8.85 -9.38 20.11
C GLY A 7 -9.01 -10.44 21.18
N THR A 8 -7.94 -10.73 21.88
CA THR A 8 -7.95 -11.56 23.09
C THR A 8 -8.88 -10.93 24.13
N ALA A 9 -9.35 -11.71 25.09
CA ALA A 9 -10.29 -11.30 26.16
C ALA A 9 -9.86 -10.04 26.98
N GLY A 10 -8.65 -9.52 26.77
CA GLY A 10 -8.11 -8.29 27.38
C GLY A 10 -8.54 -6.99 26.70
N ASP A 11 -8.93 -7.00 25.42
CA ASP A 11 -9.34 -5.77 24.71
C ASP A 11 -10.82 -5.44 24.88
N ALA A 12 -11.64 -6.44 25.22
CA ALA A 12 -13.06 -6.24 25.52
C ALA A 12 -13.30 -5.35 26.77
N GLU A 13 -12.31 -5.22 27.66
CA GLU A 13 -12.40 -4.38 28.85
C GLU A 13 -12.02 -2.91 28.64
N ARG A 14 -11.41 -2.54 27.50
CA ARG A 14 -11.05 -1.14 27.19
C ARG A 14 -12.03 -0.38 26.31
N GLY A 15 -13.11 -0.98 25.85
CA GLY A 15 -14.32 -0.31 25.37
C GLY A 15 -14.19 0.65 24.17
N VAL A 16 -13.10 0.62 23.42
CA VAL A 16 -12.95 1.39 22.16
C VAL A 16 -12.96 0.40 21.01
N ALA A 17 -14.13 0.22 20.38
CA ALA A 17 -14.18 -0.38 19.07
C ALA A 17 -13.34 0.49 18.13
N LEU A 18 -12.18 0.00 17.68
CA LEU A 18 -11.35 0.70 16.70
C LEU A 18 -12.16 0.87 15.42
N ASP A 19 -12.34 2.11 14.99
CA ASP A 19 -13.01 2.42 13.73
C ASP A 19 -12.13 1.92 12.58
N ALA A 20 -12.66 1.03 11.73
CA ALA A 20 -11.93 0.45 10.62
C ALA A 20 -12.12 1.30 9.37
N ILE A 21 -11.00 1.78 8.79
CA ILE A 21 -11.05 2.53 7.53
C ILE A 21 -11.04 1.61 6.30
N ILE A 22 -10.44 0.43 6.42
CA ILE A 22 -10.50 -0.63 5.41
C ILE A 22 -10.91 -1.92 6.09
N SER A 23 -11.85 -2.65 5.48
CA SER A 23 -12.27 -3.97 5.94
C SER A 23 -12.23 -4.96 4.78
N LEU A 24 -11.60 -6.10 4.98
CA LEU A 24 -11.61 -7.22 4.05
C LEU A 24 -12.43 -8.36 4.65
N ARG A 25 -13.23 -9.02 3.83
CA ARG A 25 -14.11 -10.13 4.25
C ARG A 25 -14.03 -11.25 3.20
N GLY A 26 -13.35 -12.34 3.53
CA GLY A 26 -13.24 -13.52 2.68
C GLY A 26 -12.59 -13.28 1.33
N VAL A 27 -11.66 -12.33 1.24
CA VAL A 27 -11.06 -11.92 -0.02
C VAL A 27 -10.18 -13.02 -0.58
N THR A 28 -10.54 -13.50 -1.77
CA THR A 28 -9.82 -14.54 -2.50
C THR A 28 -9.40 -14.03 -3.87
N LYS A 29 -8.15 -14.26 -4.27
CA LYS A 29 -7.61 -13.90 -5.59
C LYS A 29 -6.85 -15.07 -6.21
N ARG A 30 -7.17 -15.35 -7.47
CA ARG A 30 -6.55 -16.41 -8.27
C ARG A 30 -6.03 -15.87 -9.59
N PHE A 31 -4.95 -16.47 -10.07
CA PHE A 31 -4.44 -16.29 -11.44
C PHE A 31 -4.40 -17.67 -12.10
N GLY A 32 -5.29 -17.92 -13.03
CA GLY A 32 -5.50 -19.25 -13.59
C GLY A 32 -5.85 -20.27 -12.51
N SER A 33 -5.02 -21.31 -12.35
CA SER A 33 -5.19 -22.34 -11.33
C SER A 33 -4.50 -21.99 -9.99
N HIS A 34 -3.71 -20.92 -9.94
CA HIS A 34 -2.92 -20.55 -8.76
C HIS A 34 -3.69 -19.59 -7.85
N THR A 35 -3.94 -20.01 -6.60
CA THR A 35 -4.54 -19.15 -5.58
C THR A 35 -3.45 -18.36 -4.88
N VAL A 36 -3.55 -17.03 -4.96
CA VAL A 36 -2.57 -16.09 -4.41
C VAL A 36 -3.01 -15.48 -3.07
N LEU A 37 -4.32 -15.27 -2.93
CA LEU A 37 -4.96 -14.87 -1.67
C LEU A 37 -6.15 -15.78 -1.45
N GLU A 38 -6.31 -16.29 -0.24
CA GLU A 38 -7.39 -17.20 0.13
C GLU A 38 -8.03 -16.76 1.45
N ASP A 39 -9.33 -16.44 1.40
CA ASP A 39 -10.16 -16.09 2.56
C ASP A 39 -9.56 -15.01 3.47
N ILE A 40 -8.97 -13.97 2.89
CA ILE A 40 -8.32 -12.88 3.66
C ILE A 40 -9.39 -12.04 4.34
N THR A 41 -9.35 -12.02 5.67
CA THR A 41 -10.29 -11.26 6.51
C THR A 41 -9.54 -10.51 7.60
N PHE A 42 -9.61 -9.17 7.60
CA PHE A 42 -9.12 -8.30 8.67
C PHE A 42 -9.69 -6.90 8.56
N ASP A 43 -9.56 -6.12 9.65
CA ASP A 43 -9.92 -4.72 9.74
C ASP A 43 -8.68 -3.86 9.95
N LEU A 44 -8.50 -2.83 9.12
CA LEU A 44 -7.39 -1.88 9.24
C LEU A 44 -7.85 -0.67 10.04
N PRO A 45 -7.29 -0.44 11.24
CA PRO A 45 -7.71 0.64 12.13
C PRO A 45 -7.39 2.02 11.56
N LYS A 46 -8.36 2.95 11.66
CA LYS A 46 -8.22 4.35 11.23
C LYS A 46 -7.17 5.09 12.07
N GLY A 47 -6.34 5.91 11.40
CA GLY A 47 -5.35 6.76 12.05
C GLY A 47 -4.18 5.99 12.69
N LYS A 48 -3.93 4.75 12.27
CA LYS A 48 -2.85 3.89 12.75
C LYS A 48 -1.90 3.49 11.65
N ILE A 49 -0.71 3.05 12.03
CA ILE A 49 0.23 2.40 11.12
C ILE A 49 0.04 0.90 11.24
N SER A 50 -0.41 0.27 10.16
CA SER A 50 -0.53 -1.19 10.08
C SER A 50 0.44 -1.74 9.05
N ALA A 51 1.01 -2.92 9.30
CA ALA A 51 1.91 -3.57 8.37
C ALA A 51 1.47 -5.00 8.06
N ILE A 52 1.59 -5.41 6.80
CA ILE A 52 1.51 -6.82 6.40
C ILE A 52 2.90 -7.29 6.01
N MET A 53 3.32 -8.38 6.67
CA MET A 53 4.59 -9.05 6.42
C MET A 53 4.36 -10.44 5.84
N GLY A 54 5.42 -11.05 5.35
CA GLY A 54 5.45 -12.44 4.87
C GLY A 54 6.61 -12.66 3.91
N PRO A 55 6.93 -13.91 3.58
CA PRO A 55 7.94 -14.26 2.59
C PRO A 55 7.69 -13.57 1.23
N SER A 56 8.71 -13.46 0.40
CA SER A 56 8.57 -12.95 -0.97
C SER A 56 7.61 -13.85 -1.76
N GLY A 57 6.78 -13.24 -2.62
CA GLY A 57 5.83 -14.00 -3.45
C GLY A 57 4.55 -14.47 -2.75
N THR A 58 4.31 -14.13 -1.49
CA THR A 58 3.09 -14.54 -0.76
C THR A 58 1.83 -13.72 -1.11
N GLY A 59 1.87 -12.87 -2.13
CA GLY A 59 0.67 -12.12 -2.57
C GLY A 59 0.49 -10.74 -1.89
N LYS A 60 1.47 -10.22 -1.15
CA LYS A 60 1.37 -8.92 -0.46
C LYS A 60 1.02 -7.76 -1.40
N SER A 61 1.74 -7.60 -2.51
CA SER A 61 1.45 -6.56 -3.50
C SER A 61 0.14 -6.81 -4.24
N VAL A 62 -0.27 -8.09 -4.39
CA VAL A 62 -1.60 -8.44 -4.92
C VAL A 62 -2.69 -7.98 -3.96
N LEU A 63 -2.52 -8.18 -2.65
CA LEU A 63 -3.44 -7.67 -1.63
C LEU A 63 -3.60 -6.14 -1.74
N LEU A 64 -2.49 -5.40 -1.82
CA LEU A 64 -2.52 -3.95 -2.00
C LEU A 64 -3.27 -3.55 -3.26
N LYS A 65 -2.98 -4.19 -4.41
CA LYS A 65 -3.65 -3.93 -5.68
C LYS A 65 -5.17 -4.24 -5.63
N ASN A 66 -5.60 -5.23 -4.84
CA ASN A 66 -7.02 -5.50 -4.60
C ASN A 66 -7.65 -4.36 -3.76
N ILE A 67 -6.99 -3.90 -2.70
CA ILE A 67 -7.48 -2.83 -1.82
C ILE A 67 -7.74 -1.53 -2.61
N ILE A 68 -6.79 -1.11 -3.47
CA ILE A 68 -6.96 0.10 -4.29
C ILE A 68 -7.82 -0.13 -5.53
N GLY A 69 -8.31 -1.36 -5.72
CA GLY A 69 -9.17 -1.73 -6.82
C GLY A 69 -8.46 -1.78 -8.19
N LEU A 70 -7.14 -1.86 -8.26
CA LEU A 70 -6.41 -2.16 -9.50
C LEU A 70 -6.64 -3.59 -9.96
N LEU A 71 -6.72 -4.53 -9.03
CA LEU A 71 -7.18 -5.90 -9.25
C LEU A 71 -8.54 -6.09 -8.58
N ARG A 72 -9.39 -6.92 -9.17
CA ARG A 72 -10.63 -7.36 -8.52
C ARG A 72 -10.42 -8.74 -7.92
N PRO A 73 -10.85 -8.96 -6.66
CA PRO A 73 -10.85 -10.31 -6.09
C PRO A 73 -11.87 -11.19 -6.81
N ASP A 74 -11.62 -12.50 -6.79
CA ASP A 74 -12.54 -13.50 -7.37
C ASP A 74 -13.69 -13.85 -6.42
N ALA A 75 -13.48 -13.62 -5.10
CA ALA A 75 -14.50 -13.74 -4.07
C ALA A 75 -14.22 -12.80 -2.89
N GLY A 76 -15.24 -12.57 -2.07
CA GLY A 76 -15.16 -11.71 -0.89
C GLY A 76 -15.52 -10.25 -1.15
N GLU A 77 -15.35 -9.43 -0.13
CA GLU A 77 -15.72 -8.01 -0.12
C GLU A 77 -14.57 -7.17 0.42
N ILE A 78 -14.40 -5.97 -0.14
CA ILE A 78 -13.47 -4.95 0.34
C ILE A 78 -14.26 -3.67 0.58
N TRP A 79 -14.18 -3.17 1.79
CA TRP A 79 -14.83 -1.95 2.23
C TRP A 79 -13.76 -0.89 2.50
N VAL A 80 -13.95 0.31 1.97
CA VAL A 80 -13.07 1.46 2.19
C VAL A 80 -13.93 2.61 2.68
N ASP A 81 -13.66 3.08 3.89
CA ASP A 81 -14.41 4.18 4.53
C ASP A 81 -15.94 3.96 4.45
N GLY A 82 -16.37 2.73 4.78
CA GLY A 82 -17.79 2.32 4.77
C GLY A 82 -18.40 2.02 3.42
N GLU A 83 -17.63 2.08 2.32
CA GLU A 83 -18.12 1.83 0.96
C GLU A 83 -17.57 0.50 0.41
N GLU A 84 -18.44 -0.42 -0.06
CA GLU A 84 -18.03 -1.68 -0.69
C GLU A 84 -17.51 -1.42 -2.11
N THR A 85 -16.23 -1.77 -2.37
CA THR A 85 -15.52 -1.34 -3.59
C THR A 85 -15.45 -2.37 -4.70
N VAL A 86 -15.62 -3.66 -4.40
CA VAL A 86 -15.45 -4.76 -5.39
C VAL A 86 -16.47 -4.68 -6.51
N ARG A 87 -17.71 -4.28 -6.17
CA ARG A 87 -18.83 -4.19 -7.13
C ARG A 87 -19.00 -2.82 -7.75
N MET A 88 -18.16 -1.82 -7.37
CA MET A 88 -18.23 -0.48 -7.92
C MET A 88 -17.89 -0.43 -9.41
N GLY A 89 -18.56 0.47 -10.13
CA GLY A 89 -18.14 0.89 -11.47
C GLY A 89 -16.88 1.77 -11.40
N GLU A 90 -16.18 1.92 -12.53
CA GLU A 90 -14.91 2.66 -12.57
C GLU A 90 -15.06 4.12 -12.09
N LYS A 91 -16.18 4.78 -12.40
CA LYS A 91 -16.43 6.16 -11.97
C LYS A 91 -16.48 6.32 -10.45
N ASP A 92 -17.16 5.40 -9.75
CA ASP A 92 -17.26 5.43 -8.29
C ASP A 92 -15.95 4.97 -7.66
N LEU A 93 -15.30 3.98 -8.24
CA LEU A 93 -13.99 3.50 -7.79
C LEU A 93 -12.91 4.60 -7.93
N TYR A 94 -12.98 5.43 -8.99
CA TYR A 94 -12.09 6.58 -9.14
C TYR A 94 -12.25 7.57 -7.98
N ARG A 95 -13.48 7.83 -7.51
CA ARG A 95 -13.75 8.67 -6.34
C ARG A 95 -13.11 8.09 -5.08
N VAL A 96 -13.23 6.77 -4.86
CA VAL A 96 -12.62 6.09 -3.71
C VAL A 96 -11.10 6.12 -3.82
N ARG A 97 -10.52 5.91 -5.00
CA ARG A 97 -9.06 5.97 -5.22
C ARG A 97 -8.44 7.32 -4.85
N ARG A 98 -9.19 8.41 -4.91
CA ARG A 98 -8.71 9.73 -4.47
C ARG A 98 -8.45 9.83 -2.96
N LYS A 99 -8.98 8.89 -2.17
CA LYS A 99 -8.69 8.79 -0.72
C LYS A 99 -7.33 8.17 -0.45
N PHE A 100 -6.68 7.59 -1.46
CA PHE A 100 -5.41 6.89 -1.33
C PHE A 100 -4.24 7.74 -1.85
N GLY A 101 -3.15 7.75 -1.08
CA GLY A 101 -1.81 8.02 -1.58
C GLY A 101 -1.04 6.72 -1.68
N VAL A 102 -0.25 6.51 -2.73
CA VAL A 102 0.50 5.27 -2.91
C VAL A 102 1.97 5.55 -3.12
N LEU A 103 2.82 4.93 -2.30
CA LEU A 103 4.26 4.87 -2.48
C LEU A 103 4.64 3.47 -2.96
N PHE A 104 4.96 3.34 -4.24
CA PHE A 104 5.47 2.10 -4.83
C PHE A 104 6.95 1.89 -4.53
N GLN A 105 7.43 0.66 -4.69
CA GLN A 105 8.76 0.16 -4.33
C GLN A 105 9.91 1.08 -4.73
N ASP A 106 9.94 1.59 -5.97
CA ASP A 106 10.98 2.52 -6.47
C ASP A 106 10.56 4.00 -6.46
N GLY A 107 9.45 4.34 -5.78
CA GLY A 107 8.86 5.66 -5.79
C GLY A 107 7.99 5.94 -7.02
N ALA A 108 8.09 5.15 -8.09
CA ALA A 108 7.36 5.27 -9.36
C ALA A 108 7.30 6.71 -9.91
N LEU A 109 8.43 7.43 -9.84
CA LEU A 109 8.54 8.79 -10.34
C LEU A 109 8.68 8.80 -11.87
N PHE A 110 8.04 9.76 -12.52
CA PHE A 110 8.23 10.00 -13.94
C PHE A 110 9.66 10.48 -14.22
N GLY A 111 10.41 9.70 -14.99
CA GLY A 111 11.82 10.01 -15.30
C GLY A 111 12.01 11.31 -16.07
N SER A 112 11.01 11.75 -16.82
CA SER A 112 10.98 12.99 -17.59
C SER A 112 10.64 14.24 -16.77
N MET A 113 10.23 14.10 -15.51
CA MET A 113 9.86 15.20 -14.62
C MET A 113 10.85 15.34 -13.49
N ASN A 114 11.13 16.57 -13.05
CA ASN A 114 11.93 16.84 -11.85
C ASN A 114 11.13 16.51 -10.56
N MET A 115 11.76 16.64 -9.36
CA MET A 115 11.12 16.31 -8.09
C MET A 115 9.88 17.16 -7.81
N TYR A 116 9.94 18.46 -8.14
CA TYR A 116 8.80 19.36 -7.96
C TYR A 116 7.62 18.96 -8.86
N ASP A 117 7.87 18.76 -10.15
CA ASP A 117 6.81 18.42 -11.11
C ASP A 117 6.21 17.04 -10.84
N ASN A 118 7.02 16.05 -10.46
CA ASN A 118 6.52 14.74 -10.00
C ASN A 118 5.55 14.88 -8.83
N THR A 119 5.87 15.74 -7.86
CA THR A 119 5.03 15.94 -6.66
C THR A 119 3.79 16.78 -6.98
N ALA A 120 3.91 17.79 -7.85
CA ALA A 120 2.80 18.65 -8.27
C ALA A 120 1.80 17.96 -9.23
N PHE A 121 2.24 16.91 -9.92
CA PHE A 121 1.48 16.24 -10.98
C PHE A 121 0.05 15.85 -10.56
N PRO A 122 -0.19 15.15 -9.42
CA PRO A 122 -1.55 14.81 -9.04
C PRO A 122 -2.47 16.03 -8.82
N LEU A 123 -1.93 17.13 -8.31
CA LEU A 123 -2.72 18.35 -8.12
C LEU A 123 -3.16 18.97 -9.47
N ARG A 124 -2.26 18.98 -10.46
CA ARG A 124 -2.55 19.48 -11.80
C ARG A 124 -3.60 18.64 -12.53
N GLU A 125 -3.50 17.31 -12.41
CA GLU A 125 -4.40 16.38 -13.10
C GLU A 125 -5.78 16.27 -12.45
N HIS A 126 -5.86 16.41 -11.12
CA HIS A 126 -7.06 16.03 -10.39
C HIS A 126 -7.73 17.18 -9.64
N THR A 127 -7.23 18.43 -9.79
CA THR A 127 -7.82 19.60 -9.12
C THR A 127 -7.91 20.80 -10.07
N ASN A 128 -8.73 21.76 -9.70
CA ASN A 128 -8.82 23.06 -10.39
C ASN A 128 -8.02 24.16 -9.66
N LYS A 129 -7.00 23.77 -8.88
CA LYS A 129 -6.17 24.73 -8.14
C LYS A 129 -5.30 25.56 -9.10
N THR A 130 -5.05 26.80 -8.72
CA THR A 130 -4.12 27.67 -9.44
C THR A 130 -2.67 27.18 -9.25
N GLU A 131 -1.77 27.50 -10.19
CA GLU A 131 -0.35 27.16 -10.05
C GLU A 131 0.30 27.74 -8.77
N LYS A 132 -0.24 28.85 -8.25
CA LYS A 132 0.21 29.40 -6.96
C LYS A 132 -0.14 28.46 -5.81
N GLU A 133 -1.38 28.00 -5.72
CA GLU A 133 -1.83 27.04 -4.68
C GLU A 133 -1.11 25.70 -4.82
N ILE A 134 -0.95 25.19 -6.06
CA ILE A 134 -0.19 23.97 -6.35
C ILE A 134 1.24 24.11 -5.84
N ARG A 135 1.88 25.25 -6.09
CA ARG A 135 3.24 25.51 -5.63
C ARG A 135 3.33 25.50 -4.10
N GLU A 136 2.43 26.17 -3.41
CA GLU A 136 2.42 26.25 -1.94
C GLU A 136 2.30 24.84 -1.33
N ILE A 137 1.31 24.04 -1.75
CA ILE A 137 1.09 22.67 -1.30
C ILE A 137 2.29 21.77 -1.64
N THR A 138 2.79 21.85 -2.88
CA THR A 138 3.91 21.02 -3.32
C THR A 138 5.17 21.28 -2.51
N LEU A 139 5.48 22.54 -2.23
CA LEU A 139 6.65 22.91 -1.41
C LEU A 139 6.48 22.48 0.04
N GLU A 140 5.28 22.57 0.60
CA GLU A 140 4.96 22.06 1.93
C GLU A 140 5.27 20.55 2.01
N LYS A 141 4.69 19.73 1.11
CA LYS A 141 4.89 18.28 1.14
C LYS A 141 6.35 17.87 0.85
N LEU A 142 7.05 18.57 -0.05
CA LEU A 142 8.48 18.35 -0.26
C LEU A 142 9.33 18.80 0.95
N GLY A 143 8.87 19.80 1.69
CA GLY A 143 9.47 20.22 2.96
C GLY A 143 9.37 19.14 4.04
N LEU A 144 8.18 18.51 4.19
CA LEU A 144 7.97 17.42 5.15
C LEU A 144 8.96 16.26 4.97
N VAL A 145 9.34 15.96 3.71
CA VAL A 145 10.26 14.86 3.39
C VAL A 145 11.72 15.33 3.21
N GLY A 146 12.04 16.61 3.49
CA GLY A 146 13.39 17.16 3.40
C GLY A 146 13.93 17.19 1.97
N MET A 147 13.12 17.60 0.97
CA MET A 147 13.50 17.60 -0.45
C MET A 147 13.53 19.00 -1.07
N LEU A 148 13.44 20.08 -0.29
CA LEU A 148 13.40 21.46 -0.81
C LEU A 148 14.66 21.86 -1.59
N ASP A 149 15.85 21.35 -1.22
CA ASP A 149 17.11 21.66 -1.91
C ASP A 149 17.25 20.90 -3.25
N HIS A 150 16.30 20.03 -3.57
CA HIS A 150 16.37 19.10 -4.71
C HIS A 150 15.25 19.25 -5.73
N LEU A 151 14.45 20.32 -5.67
CA LEU A 151 13.25 20.54 -6.49
C LEU A 151 13.45 20.33 -7.98
N LYS A 152 14.58 20.79 -8.51
CA LYS A 152 14.92 20.76 -9.95
C LYS A 152 15.64 19.49 -10.39
N LYS A 153 16.00 18.61 -9.46
CA LYS A 153 16.65 17.32 -9.75
C LYS A 153 15.68 16.34 -10.39
N PHE A 154 16.18 15.57 -11.35
CA PHE A 154 15.44 14.45 -11.96
C PHE A 154 15.68 13.15 -11.18
N PRO A 155 14.80 12.13 -11.33
CA PRO A 155 14.93 10.85 -10.63
C PRO A 155 16.28 10.16 -10.83
N GLY A 156 16.89 10.29 -12.01
CA GLY A 156 18.22 9.74 -12.31
C GLY A 156 19.38 10.47 -11.63
N GLU A 157 19.17 11.66 -11.08
CA GLU A 157 20.21 12.51 -10.45
C GLU A 157 20.22 12.42 -8.92
N VAL A 158 19.33 11.62 -8.33
CA VAL A 158 19.15 11.51 -6.89
C VAL A 158 19.28 10.06 -6.41
N SER A 159 19.59 9.87 -5.13
CA SER A 159 19.69 8.53 -4.53
C SER A 159 18.33 7.82 -4.45
N GLY A 160 18.34 6.49 -4.28
CA GLY A 160 17.11 5.70 -4.07
C GLY A 160 16.26 6.20 -2.91
N GLY A 161 16.89 6.53 -1.76
CA GLY A 161 16.18 7.12 -0.62
C GLY A 161 15.56 8.48 -0.92
N MET A 162 16.20 9.30 -1.75
CA MET A 162 15.63 10.59 -2.18
C MET A 162 14.44 10.37 -3.12
N ARG A 163 14.50 9.38 -4.04
CA ARG A 163 13.36 9.02 -4.88
C ARG A 163 12.17 8.59 -4.03
N LYS A 164 12.38 7.74 -3.02
CA LYS A 164 11.32 7.28 -2.12
C LYS A 164 10.71 8.44 -1.32
N ARG A 165 11.52 9.38 -0.81
CA ARG A 165 11.02 10.58 -0.13
C ARG A 165 10.18 11.47 -1.05
N ALA A 166 10.63 11.71 -2.28
CA ALA A 166 9.83 12.46 -3.26
C ALA A 166 8.53 11.72 -3.64
N GLY A 167 8.58 10.39 -3.79
CA GLY A 167 7.41 9.54 -3.99
C GLY A 167 6.42 9.63 -2.82
N LEU A 168 6.91 9.70 -1.58
CA LEU A 168 6.08 9.91 -0.39
C LEU A 168 5.44 11.31 -0.42
N ALA A 169 6.19 12.37 -0.75
CA ALA A 169 5.61 13.70 -0.91
C ALA A 169 4.50 13.72 -1.97
N ARG A 170 4.71 13.04 -3.11
CA ARG A 170 3.68 12.89 -4.15
C ARG A 170 2.45 12.12 -3.65
N ALA A 171 2.65 11.06 -2.87
CA ALA A 171 1.55 10.30 -2.29
C ALA A 171 0.70 11.16 -1.32
N LEU A 172 1.33 12.11 -0.62
CA LEU A 172 0.70 12.98 0.36
C LEU A 172 0.08 14.25 -0.23
N VAL A 173 0.39 14.62 -1.47
CA VAL A 173 0.07 15.94 -2.02
C VAL A 173 -1.43 16.23 -2.17
N MET A 174 -2.25 15.19 -2.25
CA MET A 174 -3.71 15.27 -2.32
C MET A 174 -4.39 15.19 -0.96
N ASP A 175 -3.65 15.25 0.15
CA ASP A 175 -4.11 15.06 1.53
C ASP A 175 -4.97 13.79 1.69
N PRO A 176 -4.41 12.59 1.37
CA PRO A 176 -5.16 11.35 1.39
C PRO A 176 -5.52 10.92 2.83
N GLU A 177 -6.65 10.22 2.97
CA GLU A 177 -7.04 9.60 4.25
C GLU A 177 -6.22 8.33 4.54
N ILE A 178 -5.73 7.67 3.48
CA ILE A 178 -5.00 6.40 3.55
C ILE A 178 -3.74 6.50 2.70
N VAL A 179 -2.59 6.12 3.27
CA VAL A 179 -1.33 6.02 2.52
C VAL A 179 -0.86 4.57 2.52
N LEU A 180 -0.67 4.04 1.32
CA LEU A 180 -0.22 2.68 1.08
C LEU A 180 1.25 2.66 0.68
N PHE A 181 2.01 1.77 1.27
CA PHE A 181 3.44 1.60 1.00
C PHE A 181 3.70 0.18 0.51
N ASP A 182 4.25 0.05 -0.69
CA ASP A 182 4.68 -1.24 -1.25
C ASP A 182 6.21 -1.33 -1.19
N GLU A 183 6.74 -2.07 -0.23
CA GLU A 183 8.16 -2.29 0.05
C GLU A 183 9.00 -0.99 0.08
N PRO A 184 8.67 -0.02 0.95
CA PRO A 184 9.33 1.29 0.96
C PRO A 184 10.82 1.22 1.31
N ASP A 185 11.24 0.19 1.99
CA ASP A 185 12.60 -0.06 2.47
C ASP A 185 13.49 -0.80 1.44
N SER A 186 12.90 -1.37 0.38
CA SER A 186 13.63 -2.11 -0.66
C SER A 186 14.78 -1.29 -1.26
N GLY A 187 15.97 -1.91 -1.39
CA GLY A 187 17.16 -1.27 -1.98
C GLY A 187 17.81 -0.16 -1.14
N LEU A 188 17.40 0.00 0.12
CA LEU A 188 18.04 0.92 1.07
C LEU A 188 18.93 0.16 2.05
N ASP A 189 20.02 0.80 2.48
CA ASP A 189 20.81 0.30 3.61
C ASP A 189 20.08 0.48 4.95
N PRO A 190 20.45 -0.28 6.01
CA PRO A 190 19.74 -0.24 7.29
C PRO A 190 19.63 1.14 7.94
N VAL A 191 20.63 2.01 7.73
CA VAL A 191 20.61 3.37 8.30
C VAL A 191 19.56 4.22 7.58
N ARG A 192 19.50 4.15 6.26
CA ARG A 192 18.49 4.87 5.46
C ARG A 192 17.09 4.35 5.70
N VAL A 193 16.92 3.05 5.92
CA VAL A 193 15.65 2.47 6.35
C VAL A 193 15.21 3.08 7.68
N SER A 194 16.10 3.16 8.68
CA SER A 194 15.76 3.76 9.98
C SER A 194 15.31 5.23 9.85
N TYR A 195 16.00 6.02 9.02
CA TYR A 195 15.58 7.40 8.74
C TYR A 195 14.21 7.47 8.05
N LEU A 196 13.92 6.55 7.13
CA LEU A 196 12.61 6.50 6.46
C LEU A 196 11.51 6.12 7.45
N ASP A 197 11.79 5.18 8.36
CA ASP A 197 10.87 4.76 9.41
C ASP A 197 10.51 5.91 10.36
N GLU A 198 11.52 6.65 10.86
CA GLU A 198 11.32 7.81 11.71
C GLU A 198 10.51 8.90 11.00
N LEU A 199 10.85 9.16 9.72
CA LEU A 199 10.14 10.11 8.88
C LEU A 199 8.67 9.68 8.69
N THR A 200 8.43 8.39 8.41
CA THR A 200 7.08 7.83 8.22
C THR A 200 6.23 8.02 9.47
N LYS A 201 6.76 7.71 10.65
CA LYS A 201 6.05 7.93 11.92
C LYS A 201 5.72 9.40 12.15
N LYS A 202 6.73 10.27 12.01
CA LYS A 202 6.56 11.71 12.20
C LYS A 202 5.47 12.27 11.27
N ILE A 203 5.51 11.90 10.00
CA ILE A 203 4.50 12.35 9.03
C ILE A 203 3.12 11.82 9.39
N GLN A 204 3.02 10.55 9.79
CA GLN A 204 1.73 9.97 10.18
C GLN A 204 1.13 10.69 11.39
N GLU A 205 1.93 11.00 12.40
CA GLU A 205 1.52 11.79 13.57
C GLU A 205 1.07 13.21 13.19
N GLU A 206 1.75 13.84 12.22
CA GLU A 206 1.46 15.20 11.77
C GLU A 206 0.20 15.29 10.90
N VAL A 207 0.02 14.33 9.97
CA VAL A 207 -1.11 14.35 9.02
C VAL A 207 -2.34 13.61 9.53
N GLY A 208 -2.19 12.69 10.49
CA GLY A 208 -3.27 11.88 11.05
C GLY A 208 -3.89 10.85 10.10
N ALA A 209 -3.30 10.63 8.92
CA ALA A 209 -3.77 9.64 7.96
C ALA A 209 -3.49 8.21 8.43
N THR A 210 -4.22 7.24 7.88
CA THR A 210 -3.96 5.82 8.11
C THR A 210 -2.86 5.34 7.19
N PHE A 211 -1.82 4.69 7.73
CA PHE A 211 -0.73 4.15 6.93
C PHE A 211 -0.80 2.63 6.90
N PHE A 212 -0.68 2.06 5.71
CA PHE A 212 -0.64 0.62 5.50
C PHE A 212 0.61 0.23 4.72
N ILE A 213 1.49 -0.54 5.35
CA ILE A 213 2.84 -0.85 4.87
C ILE A 213 2.91 -2.33 4.50
N ILE A 214 3.36 -2.62 3.30
CA ILE A 214 3.74 -3.96 2.88
C ILE A 214 5.25 -4.03 2.84
N THR A 215 5.83 -4.95 3.61
CA THR A 215 7.28 -5.16 3.63
C THR A 215 7.64 -6.56 4.18
N HIS A 216 8.85 -6.99 3.92
CA HIS A 216 9.46 -8.17 4.56
C HIS A 216 10.51 -7.78 5.63
N ASN A 217 10.70 -6.48 5.90
CA ASN A 217 11.69 -5.94 6.82
C ASN A 217 11.16 -5.88 8.25
N ILE A 218 11.40 -6.94 9.01
CA ILE A 218 10.95 -7.08 10.40
C ILE A 218 11.42 -5.91 11.29
N PRO A 219 12.71 -5.50 11.29
CA PRO A 219 13.16 -4.36 12.08
C PRO A 219 12.40 -3.05 11.79
N SER A 220 12.06 -2.78 10.51
CA SER A 220 11.29 -1.59 10.11
C SER A 220 9.88 -1.65 10.70
N VAL A 221 9.18 -2.78 10.54
CA VAL A 221 7.83 -2.97 11.08
C VAL A 221 7.80 -2.81 12.60
N MET A 222 8.78 -3.40 13.30
CA MET A 222 8.87 -3.28 14.76
C MET A 222 9.09 -1.84 15.25
N ARG A 223 9.73 -0.98 14.44
CA ARG A 223 9.88 0.45 14.75
C ARG A 223 8.64 1.26 14.45
N THR A 224 7.89 0.92 13.39
CA THR A 224 6.86 1.80 12.84
C THR A 224 5.44 1.37 13.16
N ALA A 225 5.11 0.08 13.09
CA ALA A 225 3.74 -0.40 13.10
C ALA A 225 3.11 -0.43 14.50
N ASP A 226 1.80 -0.13 14.55
CA ASP A 226 0.91 -0.36 15.69
C ASP A 226 0.25 -1.74 15.57
N PHE A 227 -0.11 -2.14 14.33
CA PHE A 227 -0.73 -3.43 14.02
C PHE A 227 0.10 -4.17 12.99
N ILE A 228 0.16 -5.49 13.13
CA ILE A 228 0.95 -6.35 12.27
C ILE A 228 0.11 -7.54 11.80
N GLY A 229 0.21 -7.87 10.52
CA GLY A 229 -0.31 -9.12 9.97
C GLY A 229 0.77 -9.92 9.28
N VAL A 230 0.63 -11.25 9.26
CA VAL A 230 1.55 -12.16 8.56
C VAL A 230 0.79 -12.94 7.50
N LEU A 231 1.18 -12.76 6.24
CA LEU A 231 0.72 -13.53 5.10
C LEU A 231 1.64 -14.74 4.86
N PHE A 232 1.03 -15.93 4.77
CA PHE A 232 1.73 -17.16 4.49
C PHE A 232 0.83 -18.14 3.72
N ARG A 233 1.35 -18.75 2.66
CA ARG A 233 0.62 -19.73 1.81
C ARG A 233 -0.78 -19.26 1.41
N ALA A 234 -0.83 -18.08 0.81
CA ALA A 234 -2.07 -17.40 0.36
C ALA A 234 -3.01 -16.95 1.51
N GLY A 235 -2.82 -17.37 2.74
CA GLY A 235 -3.66 -17.06 3.91
C GLY A 235 -3.08 -15.98 4.81
N LEU A 236 -3.94 -15.32 5.56
CA LEU A 236 -3.56 -14.44 6.67
C LEU A 236 -3.48 -15.27 7.95
N VAL A 237 -2.26 -15.47 8.46
CA VAL A 237 -2.05 -16.26 9.69
C VAL A 237 -2.70 -15.55 10.89
N GLN A 238 -2.39 -14.27 11.06
CA GLN A 238 -2.95 -13.43 12.11
C GLN A 238 -2.80 -11.95 11.72
N PHE A 239 -3.71 -11.09 12.19
CA PHE A 239 -3.59 -9.64 12.20
C PHE A 239 -3.97 -9.15 13.59
N ALA A 240 -3.05 -8.52 14.30
CA ALA A 240 -3.25 -8.09 15.68
C ALA A 240 -2.36 -6.88 16.02
N THR A 241 -2.46 -6.39 17.27
CA THR A 241 -1.53 -5.38 17.78
C THR A 241 -0.08 -5.90 17.74
N LYS A 242 0.88 -5.00 17.65
CA LYS A 242 2.30 -5.38 17.67
C LYS A 242 2.65 -6.19 18.92
N GLU A 243 2.10 -5.82 20.06
CA GLU A 243 2.30 -6.49 21.35
C GLU A 243 1.82 -7.95 21.31
N ASP A 244 0.61 -8.19 20.79
CA ASP A 244 0.03 -9.53 20.67
C ASP A 244 0.81 -10.39 19.66
N MET A 245 1.28 -9.77 18.55
CA MET A 245 2.09 -10.47 17.55
C MET A 245 3.44 -10.93 18.10
N VAL A 246 4.10 -10.09 18.90
CA VAL A 246 5.40 -10.43 19.53
C VAL A 246 5.26 -11.56 20.54
N THR A 247 4.13 -11.64 21.23
CA THR A 247 3.83 -12.65 22.25
C THR A 247 3.11 -13.88 21.68
N SER A 248 2.82 -13.92 20.38
CA SER A 248 2.09 -15.01 19.73
C SER A 248 2.80 -16.36 19.89
N ASP A 249 2.03 -17.40 20.21
CA ASP A 249 2.51 -18.79 20.24
C ASP A 249 2.46 -19.51 18.89
N ASP A 250 1.92 -18.84 17.85
CA ASP A 250 1.87 -19.41 16.52
C ASP A 250 3.28 -19.67 15.96
N PRO A 251 3.57 -20.91 15.52
CA PRO A 251 4.91 -21.28 15.09
C PRO A 251 5.39 -20.55 13.82
N ILE A 252 4.47 -20.15 12.92
CA ILE A 252 4.79 -19.38 11.71
C ILE A 252 5.21 -17.97 12.10
N ILE A 253 4.42 -17.32 12.96
CA ILE A 253 4.71 -15.97 13.45
C ILE A 253 6.03 -15.94 14.18
N ARG A 254 6.24 -16.87 15.11
CA ARG A 254 7.49 -16.96 15.88
C ARG A 254 8.71 -17.22 15.01
N GLN A 255 8.59 -18.12 14.02
CA GLN A 255 9.68 -18.36 13.06
C GLN A 255 9.98 -17.09 12.27
N PHE A 256 8.95 -16.46 11.71
CA PHE A 256 9.10 -15.31 10.83
C PHE A 256 9.70 -14.12 11.60
N LEU A 257 9.12 -13.73 12.73
CA LEU A 257 9.59 -12.59 13.53
C LEU A 257 11.01 -12.80 14.08
N ALA A 258 11.37 -14.03 14.41
CA ALA A 258 12.71 -14.36 14.91
C ALA A 258 13.75 -14.59 13.80
N GLY A 259 13.35 -14.59 12.51
CA GLY A 259 14.23 -14.87 11.38
C GLY A 259 14.88 -16.26 11.43
N ARG A 260 14.18 -17.27 11.97
CA ARG A 260 14.75 -18.61 12.16
C ARG A 260 14.69 -19.43 10.87
N ALA A 261 15.79 -20.10 10.52
CA ALA A 261 15.86 -20.97 9.34
C ALA A 261 15.02 -22.25 9.47
N LYS A 262 14.77 -22.72 10.70
CA LYS A 262 14.00 -23.96 10.98
C LYS A 262 12.60 -23.60 11.46
N GLY A 263 11.57 -24.18 10.81
CA GLY A 263 10.17 -24.01 11.17
C GLY A 263 9.23 -24.33 10.00
N PRO A 264 7.94 -23.95 10.09
CA PRO A 264 6.93 -24.21 9.07
C PRO A 264 7.18 -23.52 7.72
N ILE A 265 7.91 -22.39 7.72
CA ILE A 265 8.28 -21.65 6.52
C ILE A 265 9.52 -22.33 5.92
N GLY A 266 9.38 -22.90 4.70
CA GLY A 266 10.47 -23.53 3.94
C GLY A 266 11.09 -22.58 2.93
N MET A 267 12.16 -23.05 2.25
CA MET A 267 12.83 -22.28 1.18
C MET A 267 12.09 -22.34 -0.17
N ASP A 268 11.22 -23.33 -0.37
CA ASP A 268 10.59 -23.63 -1.66
C ASP A 268 9.14 -23.09 -1.74
N GLU A 269 8.90 -21.90 -1.18
CA GLU A 269 7.58 -21.24 -1.32
C GLU A 269 7.41 -20.73 -2.76
N MET A 270 6.30 -21.13 -3.42
CA MET A 270 6.01 -20.72 -4.80
C MET A 270 5.66 -19.22 -4.85
N ALA A 271 6.48 -18.44 -5.55
CA ALA A 271 6.21 -17.03 -5.82
C ALA A 271 5.14 -16.89 -6.92
N VAL A 272 4.30 -15.84 -6.81
CA VAL A 272 3.44 -15.39 -7.91
C VAL A 272 4.33 -14.80 -8.99
N GLU A 273 4.21 -15.29 -10.22
CA GLU A 273 4.92 -14.68 -11.35
C GLU A 273 4.33 -13.27 -11.63
N GLU A 274 5.19 -12.28 -11.71
CA GLU A 274 4.83 -10.88 -11.97
C GLU A 274 4.07 -10.73 -13.32
N THR A 275 4.40 -11.59 -14.27
CA THR A 275 3.76 -11.73 -15.59
C THR A 275 2.24 -11.98 -15.53
N ASP A 276 1.74 -12.72 -14.53
CA ASP A 276 0.30 -12.99 -14.39
C ASP A 276 -0.46 -11.76 -13.92
N ILE A 277 0.17 -10.96 -13.05
CA ILE A 277 -0.39 -9.69 -12.57
C ILE A 277 -0.44 -8.67 -13.72
N GLU A 278 0.65 -8.56 -14.48
CA GLU A 278 0.73 -7.65 -15.62
C GLU A 278 -0.33 -7.99 -16.68
N ARG A 279 -0.51 -9.29 -17.00
CA ARG A 279 -1.51 -9.73 -17.94
C ARG A 279 -2.93 -9.34 -17.53
N GLU A 280 -3.31 -9.56 -16.27
CA GLU A 280 -4.64 -9.17 -15.79
C GLU A 280 -4.86 -7.64 -15.80
N LEU A 281 -3.82 -6.86 -15.50
CA LEU A 281 -3.89 -5.40 -15.58
C LEU A 281 -4.10 -4.92 -17.02
N VAL A 282 -3.39 -5.50 -17.98
CA VAL A 282 -3.56 -5.19 -19.42
C VAL A 282 -4.95 -5.59 -19.90
N GLU A 283 -5.41 -6.81 -19.62
CA GLU A 283 -6.76 -7.26 -20.03
C GLU A 283 -7.88 -6.41 -19.38
N ARG A 284 -7.65 -5.86 -18.20
CA ARG A 284 -8.61 -4.97 -17.58
C ARG A 284 -8.65 -3.61 -18.26
N GLU A 285 -7.48 -3.06 -18.59
CA GLU A 285 -7.40 -1.78 -19.31
C GLU A 285 -8.00 -1.90 -20.69
N ASP A 286 -7.73 -2.98 -21.43
CA ASP A 286 -8.34 -3.27 -22.73
C ASP A 286 -9.88 -3.35 -22.65
N ARG A 287 -10.42 -4.02 -21.62
CA ARG A 287 -11.87 -4.09 -21.38
C ARG A 287 -12.47 -2.70 -21.07
N ARG A 288 -11.73 -1.85 -20.34
CA ARG A 288 -12.15 -0.48 -20.04
C ARG A 288 -12.19 0.37 -21.31
N LEU A 289 -11.12 0.34 -22.10
CA LEU A 289 -11.02 1.09 -23.36
C LEU A 289 -12.11 0.67 -24.35
N ALA A 290 -12.38 -0.63 -24.44
CA ALA A 290 -13.47 -1.15 -25.26
C ALA A 290 -14.86 -0.69 -24.76
N ALA A 291 -15.07 -0.60 -23.45
CA ALA A 291 -16.32 -0.09 -22.87
C ALA A 291 -16.52 1.41 -23.11
N ASP A 292 -15.43 2.17 -23.19
CA ASP A 292 -15.43 3.59 -23.52
C ASP A 292 -15.44 3.86 -25.04
N GLY A 293 -15.48 2.81 -25.86
CA GLY A 293 -15.51 2.88 -27.33
C GLY A 293 -14.18 3.26 -27.98
N ILE A 294 -13.09 3.15 -27.25
CA ILE A 294 -11.72 3.45 -27.70
C ILE A 294 -11.11 2.18 -28.31
N SER A 295 -10.67 2.25 -29.55
CA SER A 295 -9.99 1.11 -30.20
C SER A 295 -8.58 0.90 -29.63
N PRO A 296 -8.02 -0.34 -29.70
CA PRO A 296 -6.66 -0.60 -29.25
C PRO A 296 -5.58 0.24 -29.96
N GLU A 297 -5.83 0.64 -31.19
CA GLU A 297 -4.93 1.51 -31.96
C GLU A 297 -4.93 2.96 -31.44
N GLU A 298 -6.11 3.49 -31.06
CA GLU A 298 -6.25 4.81 -30.45
C GLU A 298 -5.66 4.82 -29.03
N ALA A 299 -5.82 3.72 -28.27
CA ALA A 299 -5.25 3.57 -26.95
C ALA A 299 -3.70 3.60 -26.97
N ASN A 300 -3.08 2.89 -27.90
CA ASN A 300 -1.63 2.93 -28.08
C ASN A 300 -1.10 4.30 -28.48
N ALA A 301 -1.87 5.09 -29.23
CA ALA A 301 -1.50 6.44 -29.57
C ALA A 301 -1.54 7.40 -28.35
N ILE A 302 -2.45 7.17 -27.42
CA ILE A 302 -2.57 7.96 -26.16
C ILE A 302 -1.46 7.63 -25.18
N MET A 303 -1.01 6.36 -25.13
CA MET A 303 0.06 5.92 -24.20
C MET A 303 1.48 6.22 -24.70
N THR A 304 1.64 6.65 -25.95
CA THR A 304 2.96 6.92 -26.58
C THR A 304 3.31 8.42 -26.56
N VAL A 305 2.45 9.29 -26.02
CA VAL A 305 2.67 10.71 -25.80
C VAL A 305 2.91 10.98 -24.33
#